data_53ae83eb0b71ccf2e62acde9478a9ef2
#
_entry.id   53ae83eb0b71ccf2e62acde9478a9ef2
#
_cell.length_a   1.000
_cell.length_b   1.000
_cell.length_c   1.000
_cell.angle_alpha   90.00
_cell.angle_beta   90.00
_cell.angle_gamma   90.00
#
_symmetry.space_group_name_H-M   'P 1'
#
loop_
_entity.id
_entity.type
_entity.pdbx_description
1 polymer ?
#
loop_
_entity_poly.entity_id
_entity_poly.type
_entity_poly.pdbx_seq_one_letter_code
_entity_poly.pdbx_strand_id
1 'polypeptide(L)'
;MITQGIVIAFLGSAIAIGLACSGSGIGVGIAGAAGIGVLTEEPEKFGLVLFLQAFPGTQGIYGLLVGFWVLMKTGILGGSPIPLTLDQGWQIFFACIPVGVVGFFSGWYQGKTAAAAIGLAARNPEGIGKAIVMVTMVETYAVFSLLASLLLFNGINL
;
A
#
# COMPACT_ATOMS: atom_id res chain seq x y z
N MET A 1 13.77 23.29 -16.69
CA MET A 1 12.43 23.94 -16.78
C MET A 1 11.38 22.88 -16.46
N ILE A 2 10.41 23.18 -15.59
CA ILE A 2 9.33 22.22 -15.25
C ILE A 2 8.34 22.21 -16.43
N THR A 3 8.18 21.04 -17.05
CA THR A 3 7.22 20.83 -18.15
C THR A 3 5.87 20.37 -17.60
N GLN A 4 4.80 20.47 -18.40
CA GLN A 4 3.48 19.93 -18.03
C GLN A 4 3.54 18.41 -17.79
N GLY A 5 4.35 17.68 -18.55
CA GLY A 5 4.57 16.24 -18.35
C GLY A 5 5.13 15.92 -16.96
N ILE A 6 6.06 16.72 -16.46
CA ILE A 6 6.61 16.56 -15.10
C ILE A 6 5.52 16.78 -14.04
N VAL A 7 4.67 17.78 -14.21
CA VAL A 7 3.58 18.05 -13.25
C VAL A 7 2.61 16.88 -13.18
N ILE A 8 2.25 16.29 -14.33
CA ILE A 8 1.35 15.12 -14.38
C ILE A 8 2.02 13.88 -13.79
N ALA A 9 3.30 13.64 -14.07
CA ALA A 9 4.06 12.56 -13.46
C ALA A 9 4.13 12.68 -11.94
N PHE A 10 4.33 13.91 -11.43
CA PHE A 10 4.32 14.21 -10.01
C PHE A 10 2.95 13.93 -9.39
N LEU A 11 1.86 14.30 -10.06
CA LEU A 11 0.50 13.98 -9.63
C LEU A 11 0.28 12.46 -9.56
N GLY A 12 0.76 11.70 -10.54
CA GLY A 12 0.71 10.22 -10.52
C GLY A 12 1.42 9.65 -9.29
N SER A 13 2.64 10.11 -9.02
CA SER A 13 3.40 9.72 -7.82
C SER A 13 2.64 10.04 -6.53
N ALA A 14 2.08 11.23 -6.42
CA ALA A 14 1.30 11.65 -5.25
C ALA A 14 0.05 10.77 -5.03
N ILE A 15 -0.62 10.37 -6.11
CA ILE A 15 -1.79 9.47 -6.05
C ILE A 15 -1.37 8.06 -5.63
N ALA A 16 -0.28 7.50 -6.20
CA ALA A 16 0.23 6.20 -5.80
C ALA A 16 0.49 6.13 -4.29
N ILE A 17 1.21 7.12 -3.78
CA ILE A 17 1.55 7.22 -2.36
C ILE A 17 0.30 7.49 -1.52
N GLY A 18 -0.45 8.53 -1.87
CA GLY A 18 -1.55 9.04 -1.06
C GLY A 18 -2.68 8.02 -0.89
N LEU A 19 -3.14 7.39 -1.98
CA LEU A 19 -4.22 6.42 -1.90
C LEU A 19 -3.78 5.13 -1.18
N ALA A 20 -2.63 4.55 -1.53
CA ALA A 20 -2.17 3.33 -0.88
C ALA A 20 -1.92 3.52 0.62
N CYS A 21 -1.27 4.63 1.02
CA CYS A 21 -1.05 4.97 2.43
C CYS A 21 -2.37 5.23 3.17
N SER A 22 -3.35 5.85 2.52
CA SER A 22 -4.67 6.08 3.13
C SER A 22 -5.39 4.76 3.41
N GLY A 23 -5.39 3.83 2.46
CA GLY A 23 -5.94 2.48 2.64
C GLY A 23 -5.26 1.72 3.78
N SER A 24 -3.93 1.76 3.82
CA SER A 24 -3.13 1.17 4.90
C SER A 24 -3.44 1.81 6.25
N GLY A 25 -3.50 3.13 6.33
CA GLY A 25 -3.82 3.84 7.58
C GLY A 25 -5.19 3.44 8.14
N ILE A 26 -6.21 3.34 7.27
CA ILE A 26 -7.54 2.85 7.65
C ILE A 26 -7.47 1.40 8.14
N GLY A 27 -6.78 0.53 7.40
CA GLY A 27 -6.68 -0.89 7.74
C GLY A 27 -5.94 -1.15 9.05
N VAL A 28 -4.79 -0.49 9.27
CA VAL A 28 -4.02 -0.57 10.52
C VAL A 28 -4.84 -0.05 11.69
N GLY A 29 -5.62 1.03 11.48
CA GLY A 29 -6.52 1.57 12.50
C GLY A 29 -7.63 0.60 12.90
N ILE A 30 -8.28 -0.06 11.91
CA ILE A 30 -9.34 -1.05 12.16
C ILE A 30 -8.78 -2.26 12.94
N ALA A 31 -7.64 -2.80 12.50
CA ALA A 31 -6.98 -3.93 13.17
C ALA A 31 -6.52 -3.55 14.59
N GLY A 32 -5.96 -2.33 14.75
CA GLY A 32 -5.52 -1.83 16.03
C GLY A 32 -6.65 -1.65 17.04
N ALA A 33 -7.79 -1.13 16.59
CA ALA A 33 -8.97 -0.98 17.46
C ALA A 33 -9.45 -2.34 17.99
N ALA A 34 -9.51 -3.37 17.13
CA ALA A 34 -9.83 -4.74 17.57
C ALA A 34 -8.76 -5.30 18.52
N GLY A 35 -7.48 -5.01 18.23
CA GLY A 35 -6.35 -5.44 19.04
C GLY A 35 -6.37 -4.89 20.46
N ILE A 36 -6.68 -3.60 20.61
CA ILE A 36 -6.81 -2.97 21.94
C ILE A 36 -7.88 -3.69 22.78
N GLY A 37 -9.02 -4.07 22.19
CA GLY A 37 -10.04 -4.84 22.87
C GLY A 37 -9.51 -6.16 23.44
N VAL A 38 -8.73 -6.90 22.69
CA VAL A 38 -8.09 -8.15 23.15
C VAL A 38 -7.07 -7.89 24.25
N LEU A 39 -6.22 -6.88 24.08
CA LEU A 39 -5.16 -6.56 25.03
C LEU A 39 -5.66 -6.04 26.37
N THR A 40 -6.92 -5.56 26.44
CA THR A 40 -7.56 -5.17 27.71
C THR A 40 -7.77 -6.39 28.62
N GLU A 41 -8.06 -7.54 28.04
CA GLU A 41 -8.31 -8.79 28.78
C GLU A 41 -7.05 -9.68 28.84
N GLU A 42 -6.22 -9.69 27.78
CA GLU A 42 -5.07 -10.58 27.60
C GLU A 42 -3.83 -9.80 27.12
N PRO A 43 -3.19 -9.01 28.00
CA PRO A 43 -2.03 -8.17 27.63
C PRO A 43 -0.83 -8.96 27.05
N GLU A 44 -0.68 -10.22 27.42
CA GLU A 44 0.39 -11.10 26.92
C GLU A 44 0.28 -11.40 25.43
N LYS A 45 -0.87 -11.18 24.80
CA LYS A 45 -1.07 -11.35 23.36
C LYS A 45 -0.57 -10.18 22.52
N PHE A 46 0.12 -9.19 23.10
CA PHE A 46 0.61 -7.99 22.42
C PHE A 46 1.38 -8.32 21.12
N GLY A 47 2.33 -9.25 21.17
CA GLY A 47 3.13 -9.60 19.99
C GLY A 47 2.30 -10.15 18.83
N LEU A 48 1.29 -10.97 19.12
CA LEU A 48 0.38 -11.52 18.13
C LEU A 48 -0.53 -10.43 17.52
N VAL A 49 -1.09 -9.59 18.37
CA VAL A 49 -1.93 -8.46 17.94
C VAL A 49 -1.14 -7.52 17.05
N LEU A 50 0.07 -7.12 17.47
CA LEU A 50 0.94 -6.25 16.69
C LEU A 50 1.29 -6.86 15.33
N PHE A 51 1.61 -8.16 15.29
CA PHE A 51 1.90 -8.87 14.06
C PHE A 51 0.71 -8.82 13.07
N LEU A 52 -0.49 -9.14 13.52
CA LEU A 52 -1.68 -9.11 12.67
C LEU A 52 -2.07 -7.67 12.26
N GLN A 53 -1.86 -6.69 13.12
CA GLN A 53 -2.11 -5.27 12.83
C GLN A 53 -1.14 -4.72 11.77
N ALA A 54 0.08 -5.26 11.67
CA ALA A 54 1.07 -4.77 10.73
C ALA A 54 0.74 -5.09 9.26
N PHE A 55 -0.01 -6.18 8.98
CA PHE A 55 -0.32 -6.61 7.62
C PHE A 55 -0.93 -5.50 6.74
N PRO A 56 -2.00 -4.81 7.14
CA PRO A 56 -2.60 -3.78 6.29
C PRO A 56 -1.72 -2.54 6.09
N GLY A 57 -0.52 -2.49 6.66
CA GLY A 57 0.48 -1.45 6.45
C GLY A 57 1.28 -1.63 5.15
N THR A 58 1.36 -2.84 4.61
CA THR A 58 2.24 -3.18 3.47
C THR A 58 1.86 -2.46 2.18
N GLN A 59 0.58 -2.22 1.93
CA GLN A 59 0.11 -1.51 0.73
C GLN A 59 0.62 -0.07 0.66
N GLY A 60 0.72 0.60 1.81
CA GLY A 60 1.33 1.93 1.89
C GLY A 60 2.79 1.92 1.46
N ILE A 61 3.53 0.88 1.84
CA ILE A 61 4.93 0.68 1.41
C ILE A 61 4.99 0.49 -0.10
N TYR A 62 4.08 -0.29 -0.70
CA TYR A 62 4.04 -0.51 -2.16
C TYR A 62 3.76 0.78 -2.92
N GLY A 63 2.79 1.59 -2.47
CA GLY A 63 2.51 2.90 -3.05
C GLY A 63 3.69 3.86 -2.93
N LEU A 64 4.33 3.90 -1.75
CA LEU A 64 5.53 4.70 -1.52
C LEU A 64 6.68 4.28 -2.45
N LEU A 65 6.89 2.97 -2.63
CA LEU A 65 7.94 2.44 -3.50
C LEU A 65 7.73 2.88 -4.95
N VAL A 66 6.53 2.74 -5.50
CA VAL A 66 6.23 3.18 -6.88
C VAL A 66 6.37 4.68 -7.02
N GLY A 67 5.79 5.46 -6.10
CA GLY A 67 5.88 6.91 -6.16
C GLY A 67 7.32 7.42 -6.05
N PHE A 68 8.12 6.85 -5.15
CA PHE A 68 9.54 7.15 -5.02
C PHE A 68 10.32 6.79 -6.28
N TRP A 69 10.04 5.62 -6.88
CA TRP A 69 10.65 5.18 -8.13
C TRP A 69 10.39 6.17 -9.27
N VAL A 70 9.15 6.65 -9.40
CA VAL A 70 8.79 7.68 -10.39
C VAL A 70 9.60 8.96 -10.15
N LEU A 71 9.63 9.48 -8.92
CA LEU A 71 10.34 10.71 -8.57
C LEU A 71 11.84 10.60 -8.81
N MET A 72 12.42 9.42 -8.58
CA MET A 72 13.83 9.15 -8.82
C MET A 72 14.15 9.09 -10.32
N LYS A 73 13.37 8.32 -11.09
CA LYS A 73 13.58 8.13 -12.53
C LYS A 73 13.34 9.39 -13.36
N THR A 74 12.44 10.25 -12.92
CA THR A 74 12.17 11.54 -13.58
C THR A 74 13.15 12.64 -13.16
N GLY A 75 14.12 12.34 -12.27
CA GLY A 75 15.12 13.29 -11.78
C GLY A 75 14.59 14.35 -10.82
N ILE A 76 13.32 14.25 -10.41
CA ILE A 76 12.70 15.23 -9.49
C ILE A 76 13.41 15.23 -8.14
N LEU A 77 13.71 14.05 -7.58
CA LEU A 77 14.41 13.92 -6.31
C LEU A 77 15.87 14.39 -6.38
N GLY A 78 16.51 14.28 -7.54
CA GLY A 78 17.88 14.74 -7.75
C GLY A 78 18.01 16.23 -8.04
N GLY A 79 16.90 16.98 -8.06
CA GLY A 79 16.89 18.41 -8.40
C GLY A 79 17.22 18.72 -9.86
N SER A 80 17.30 17.69 -10.71
CA SER A 80 17.60 17.80 -12.15
C SER A 80 16.53 17.08 -12.96
N PRO A 81 15.28 17.57 -12.96
CA PRO A 81 14.18 16.91 -13.63
C PRO A 81 14.41 16.84 -15.15
N ILE A 82 14.23 15.65 -15.73
CA ILE A 82 14.28 15.46 -17.17
C ILE A 82 13.05 16.07 -17.84
N PRO A 83 13.18 16.71 -19.02
CA PRO A 83 12.04 17.27 -19.72
C PRO A 83 11.13 16.14 -20.25
N LEU A 84 9.94 15.99 -19.65
CA LEU A 84 8.92 15.05 -20.09
C LEU A 84 7.96 15.70 -21.07
N THR A 85 7.58 14.98 -22.13
CA THR A 85 6.44 15.34 -22.98
C THR A 85 5.13 15.19 -22.20
N LEU A 86 4.06 15.79 -22.72
CA LEU A 86 2.73 15.64 -22.13
C LEU A 86 2.29 14.16 -22.11
N ASP A 87 2.55 13.44 -23.21
CA ASP A 87 2.18 12.02 -23.34
C ASP A 87 2.95 11.14 -22.34
N GLN A 88 4.25 11.36 -22.16
CA GLN A 88 5.03 10.66 -21.12
C GLN A 88 4.49 10.95 -19.72
N GLY A 89 4.08 12.18 -19.45
CA GLY A 89 3.46 12.53 -18.17
C GLY A 89 2.20 11.71 -17.90
N TRP A 90 1.30 11.61 -18.89
CA TRP A 90 0.09 10.80 -18.76
C TRP A 90 0.37 9.30 -18.67
N GLN A 91 1.33 8.78 -19.41
CA GLN A 91 1.74 7.38 -19.30
C GLN A 91 2.21 7.06 -17.87
N ILE A 92 3.04 7.92 -17.29
CA ILE A 92 3.51 7.78 -15.90
C ILE A 92 2.33 7.85 -14.92
N PHE A 93 1.43 8.81 -15.11
CA PHE A 93 0.24 8.94 -14.27
C PHE A 93 -0.59 7.65 -14.26
N PHE A 94 -0.91 7.11 -15.44
CA PHE A 94 -1.68 5.87 -15.54
C PHE A 94 -0.92 4.65 -15.00
N ALA A 95 0.40 4.61 -15.11
CA ALA A 95 1.21 3.56 -14.49
C ALA A 95 1.14 3.57 -12.94
N CYS A 96 0.85 4.71 -12.33
CA CYS A 96 0.69 4.85 -10.88
C CYS A 96 -0.69 4.41 -10.36
N ILE A 97 -1.72 4.41 -11.21
CA ILE A 97 -3.10 4.14 -10.81
C ILE A 97 -3.29 2.74 -10.19
N PRO A 98 -2.75 1.64 -10.77
CA PRO A 98 -3.00 0.32 -10.21
C PRO A 98 -2.60 0.22 -8.74
N VAL A 99 -1.37 0.60 -8.39
CA VAL A 99 -0.89 0.49 -7.00
C VAL A 99 -1.65 1.43 -6.05
N GLY A 100 -2.01 2.64 -6.49
CA GLY A 100 -2.77 3.58 -5.68
C GLY A 100 -4.17 3.07 -5.35
N VAL A 101 -4.94 2.74 -6.38
CA VAL A 101 -6.35 2.34 -6.24
C VAL A 101 -6.47 0.98 -5.56
N VAL A 102 -5.76 -0.03 -6.06
CA VAL A 102 -5.83 -1.38 -5.49
C VAL A 102 -5.22 -1.40 -4.08
N GLY A 103 -4.11 -0.66 -3.86
CA GLY A 103 -3.51 -0.50 -2.54
C GLY A 103 -4.47 0.09 -1.51
N PHE A 104 -5.27 1.09 -1.89
CA PHE A 104 -6.29 1.67 -1.03
C PHE A 104 -7.32 0.63 -0.59
N PHE A 105 -7.96 -0.06 -1.53
CA PHE A 105 -8.99 -1.04 -1.20
C PHE A 105 -8.42 -2.27 -0.49
N SER A 106 -7.27 -2.78 -0.95
CA SER A 106 -6.62 -3.94 -0.33
C SER A 106 -6.25 -3.64 1.14
N GLY A 107 -5.62 -2.50 1.44
CA GLY A 107 -5.27 -2.11 2.80
C GLY A 107 -6.50 -2.02 3.71
N TRP A 108 -7.55 -1.38 3.23
CA TRP A 108 -8.80 -1.26 3.98
C TRP A 108 -9.44 -2.63 4.29
N TYR A 109 -9.60 -3.49 3.28
CA TYR A 109 -10.21 -4.82 3.48
C TYR A 109 -9.31 -5.76 4.28
N GLN A 110 -7.98 -5.67 4.10
CA GLN A 110 -7.04 -6.44 4.90
C GLN A 110 -7.12 -6.06 6.38
N GLY A 111 -7.34 -4.78 6.70
CA GLY A 111 -7.58 -4.34 8.07
C GLY A 111 -8.80 -4.99 8.72
N LYS A 112 -9.91 -5.15 7.97
CA LYS A 112 -11.10 -5.85 8.45
C LYS A 112 -10.83 -7.33 8.69
N THR A 113 -10.09 -7.97 7.77
CA THR A 113 -9.72 -9.37 7.89
C THR A 113 -8.76 -9.59 9.05
N ALA A 114 -7.78 -8.69 9.24
CA ALA A 114 -6.85 -8.72 10.37
C ALA A 114 -7.58 -8.53 11.72
N ALA A 115 -8.55 -7.62 11.79
CA ALA A 115 -9.37 -7.45 12.99
C ALA A 115 -10.13 -8.73 13.37
N ALA A 116 -10.71 -9.41 12.37
CA ALA A 116 -11.36 -10.71 12.57
C ALA A 116 -10.36 -11.80 13.01
N ALA A 117 -9.15 -11.80 12.43
CA ALA A 117 -8.08 -12.72 12.77
C ALA A 117 -7.58 -12.52 14.22
N ILE A 118 -7.48 -11.27 14.68
CA ILE A 118 -7.16 -10.93 16.08
C ILE A 118 -8.23 -11.50 17.03
N GLY A 119 -9.50 -11.33 16.72
CA GLY A 119 -10.60 -11.90 17.52
C GLY A 119 -10.61 -13.43 17.53
N LEU A 120 -10.28 -14.08 16.40
CA LEU A 120 -10.10 -15.53 16.34
C LEU A 120 -8.94 -15.99 17.23
N ALA A 121 -7.79 -15.33 17.11
CA ALA A 121 -6.57 -15.68 17.84
C ALA A 121 -6.74 -15.52 19.36
N ALA A 122 -7.59 -14.60 19.81
CA ALA A 122 -7.94 -14.45 21.21
C ALA A 122 -8.69 -15.67 21.76
N ARG A 123 -9.64 -16.20 20.97
CA ARG A 123 -10.54 -17.28 21.41
C ARG A 123 -10.03 -18.69 21.06
N ASN A 124 -9.26 -18.82 20.00
CA ASN A 124 -8.78 -20.09 19.48
C ASN A 124 -7.33 -19.95 18.96
N PRO A 125 -6.33 -20.08 19.83
CA PRO A 125 -4.93 -19.98 19.44
C PRO A 125 -4.50 -20.96 18.35
N GLU A 126 -5.11 -22.15 18.27
CA GLU A 126 -4.79 -23.15 17.25
C GLU A 126 -5.24 -22.70 15.85
N GLY A 127 -6.19 -21.76 15.76
CA GLY A 127 -6.70 -21.20 14.52
C GLY A 127 -5.79 -20.14 13.87
N ILE A 128 -4.75 -19.67 14.54
CA ILE A 128 -3.90 -18.55 14.11
C ILE A 128 -3.32 -18.77 12.71
N GLY A 129 -2.78 -19.95 12.42
CA GLY A 129 -2.19 -20.25 11.12
C GLY A 129 -3.21 -20.08 9.97
N LYS A 130 -4.45 -20.49 10.17
CA LYS A 130 -5.54 -20.31 9.20
C LYS A 130 -5.91 -18.84 9.05
N ALA A 131 -5.96 -18.11 10.16
CA ALA A 131 -6.23 -16.67 10.14
C ALA A 131 -5.18 -15.88 9.34
N ILE A 132 -3.90 -16.18 9.53
CA ILE A 132 -2.79 -15.55 8.79
C ILE A 132 -2.95 -15.78 7.29
N VAL A 133 -3.26 -17.01 6.86
CA VAL A 133 -3.50 -17.30 5.44
C VAL A 133 -4.64 -16.43 4.87
N MET A 134 -5.75 -16.29 5.60
CA MET A 134 -6.88 -15.47 5.16
C MET A 134 -6.51 -13.97 5.05
N VAL A 135 -5.72 -13.46 5.98
CA VAL A 135 -5.23 -12.07 5.94
C VAL A 135 -4.29 -11.86 4.75
N THR A 136 -3.36 -12.80 4.52
CA THR A 136 -2.37 -12.72 3.42
C THR A 136 -3.03 -12.81 2.05
N MET A 137 -4.14 -13.55 1.91
CA MET A 137 -4.87 -13.63 0.63
C MET A 137 -5.36 -12.27 0.14
N VAL A 138 -5.70 -11.34 1.02
CA VAL A 138 -6.12 -9.99 0.62
C VAL A 138 -4.94 -9.19 0.06
N GLU A 139 -3.73 -9.43 0.57
CA GLU A 139 -2.52 -8.75 0.13
C GLU A 139 -2.10 -9.10 -1.30
N THR A 140 -2.42 -10.30 -1.78
CA THR A 140 -1.99 -10.77 -3.11
C THR A 140 -2.38 -9.80 -4.23
N TYR A 141 -3.55 -9.17 -4.14
CA TYR A 141 -4.00 -8.19 -5.13
C TYR A 141 -3.18 -6.91 -5.11
N ALA A 142 -2.73 -6.48 -3.95
CA ALA A 142 -1.83 -5.33 -3.82
C ALA A 142 -0.46 -5.63 -4.45
N VAL A 143 0.06 -6.85 -4.25
CA VAL A 143 1.30 -7.30 -4.89
C VAL A 143 1.15 -7.33 -6.42
N PHE A 144 0.03 -7.82 -6.95
CA PHE A 144 -0.23 -7.79 -8.39
C PHE A 144 -0.30 -6.35 -8.93
N SER A 145 -0.91 -5.44 -8.18
CA SER A 145 -0.99 -4.03 -8.59
C SER A 145 0.38 -3.33 -8.53
N LEU A 146 1.21 -3.66 -7.55
CA LEU A 146 2.60 -3.20 -7.49
C LEU A 146 3.36 -3.64 -8.75
N LEU A 147 3.28 -4.94 -9.07
CA LEU A 147 3.94 -5.48 -10.26
C LEU A 147 3.42 -4.81 -11.53
N ALA A 148 2.09 -4.65 -11.67
CA ALA A 148 1.50 -3.97 -12.81
C ALA A 148 2.02 -2.53 -12.96
N SER A 149 2.04 -1.75 -11.88
CA SER A 149 2.57 -0.38 -11.89
C SER A 149 4.04 -0.33 -12.30
N LEU A 150 4.87 -1.24 -11.77
CA LEU A 150 6.30 -1.29 -12.13
C LEU A 150 6.50 -1.69 -13.59
N LEU A 151 5.76 -2.65 -14.11
CA LEU A 151 5.86 -3.09 -15.52
C LEU A 151 5.40 -1.99 -16.47
N LEU A 152 4.27 -1.32 -16.19
CA LEU A 152 3.78 -0.21 -16.99
C LEU A 152 4.80 0.93 -17.02
N PHE A 153 5.34 1.30 -15.86
CA PHE A 153 6.32 2.38 -15.77
C PHE A 153 7.64 2.04 -16.49
N ASN A 154 8.15 0.81 -16.36
CA ASN A 154 9.36 0.39 -17.05
C ASN A 154 9.21 0.28 -18.58
N GLY A 155 7.98 0.18 -19.08
CA GLY A 155 7.68 0.23 -20.51
C GLY A 155 7.73 1.63 -21.13
N ILE A 156 7.85 2.68 -20.31
CA ILE A 156 7.89 4.07 -20.77
C ILE A 156 9.33 4.46 -21.15
N ASN A 157 9.54 4.91 -22.37
CA ASN A 157 10.82 5.48 -22.80
C ASN A 157 10.94 6.92 -22.30
N LEU A 158 11.82 7.14 -21.32
CA LEU A 158 12.13 8.44 -20.71
C LEU A 158 13.42 9.03 -21.28
#